data_3c9caf5c98ef83fcac319abb735d1714
#
_entry.id   3c9caf5c98ef83fcac319abb735d1714
#
_cell.length_a   1.000
_cell.length_b   1.000
_cell.length_c   1.000
_cell.angle_alpha   90.00
_cell.angle_beta   90.00
_cell.angle_gamma   90.00
#
_symmetry.space_group_name_H-M   'P 1'
#
loop_
_entity.id
_entity.type
_entity.pdbx_description
1 polymer ?
#
loop_
_entity_poly.entity_id
_entity_poly.type
_entity_poly.pdbx_seq_one_letter_code
_entity_poly.pdbx_strand_id
1 'polypeptide(L)'
;PSLAATLENAGVTDSRPRTLTILVSESDSFKVSIADYLSRTLSGGALTIKVRALPWNDYLTALQNGNFDLYLGEVRLTADWDISPLVRTGGALNYGGYADEQCDTLLDTFLQSESEETARTLYRYLDQSAPIAPIAFRTSSVLTPSGLIDGLTPTASSPFYGLANWAVHFDKG
;
A
#
# COMPACT_ATOMS: atom_id res chain seq x y z
N PRO A 1 -19.51 -7.58 9.05
CA PRO A 1 -19.55 -7.18 10.46
C PRO A 1 -19.20 -5.71 10.61
N SER A 2 -19.80 -5.00 11.60
CA SER A 2 -19.42 -3.63 11.94
C SER A 2 -18.05 -3.63 12.64
N LEU A 3 -17.35 -2.49 12.63
CA LEU A 3 -16.09 -2.33 13.38
C LEU A 3 -16.29 -2.70 14.86
N ALA A 4 -17.38 -2.25 15.47
CA ALA A 4 -17.71 -2.55 16.87
C ALA A 4 -17.81 -4.06 17.13
N ALA A 5 -18.53 -4.81 16.29
CA ALA A 5 -18.65 -6.26 16.40
C ALA A 5 -17.31 -6.97 16.20
N THR A 6 -16.47 -6.47 15.28
CA THR A 6 -15.12 -7.02 15.06
C THR A 6 -14.23 -6.80 16.27
N LEU A 7 -14.26 -5.63 16.88
CA LEU A 7 -13.50 -5.30 18.09
C LEU A 7 -13.94 -6.15 19.29
N GLU A 8 -15.25 -6.31 19.48
CA GLU A 8 -15.80 -7.13 20.53
C GLU A 8 -15.37 -8.61 20.38
N ASN A 9 -15.45 -9.17 19.17
CA ASN A 9 -14.97 -10.51 18.85
C ASN A 9 -13.45 -10.68 19.11
N ALA A 10 -12.68 -9.61 18.90
CA ALA A 10 -11.25 -9.56 19.21
C ALA A 10 -10.95 -9.31 20.70
N GLY A 11 -11.98 -9.21 21.55
CA GLY A 11 -11.84 -8.97 22.98
C GLY A 11 -11.48 -7.52 23.35
N VAL A 12 -11.67 -6.57 22.43
CA VAL A 12 -11.51 -5.13 22.67
C VAL A 12 -12.84 -4.57 23.15
N THR A 13 -12.94 -4.29 24.43
CA THR A 13 -14.15 -3.85 25.13
C THR A 13 -13.83 -2.69 26.07
N ASP A 14 -14.84 -1.99 26.59
CA ASP A 14 -14.64 -0.90 27.55
C ASP A 14 -13.87 -1.33 28.82
N SER A 15 -13.96 -2.60 29.18
CA SER A 15 -13.16 -3.18 30.28
C SER A 15 -11.75 -3.58 29.85
N ARG A 16 -11.48 -3.66 28.55
CA ARG A 16 -10.18 -3.99 27.94
C ARG A 16 -9.90 -3.08 26.75
N PRO A 17 -9.74 -1.78 26.96
CA PRO A 17 -9.49 -0.84 25.87
C PRO A 17 -8.12 -1.10 25.24
N ARG A 18 -7.99 -0.76 23.94
CA ARG A 18 -6.73 -0.85 23.21
C ARG A 18 -6.36 0.49 22.63
N THR A 19 -5.08 0.78 22.69
CA THR A 19 -4.47 1.89 21.95
C THR A 19 -3.54 1.29 20.90
N LEU A 20 -3.74 1.66 19.63
CA LEU A 20 -2.88 1.31 18.52
C LEU A 20 -2.19 2.57 17.99
N THR A 21 -1.01 2.40 17.44
CA THR A 21 -0.22 3.48 16.85
C THR A 21 -0.06 3.26 15.36
N ILE A 22 -0.42 4.25 14.55
CA ILE A 22 -0.10 4.31 13.12
C ILE A 22 1.21 5.08 12.97
N LEU A 23 2.25 4.39 12.52
CA LEU A 23 3.54 4.99 12.18
C LEU A 23 3.48 5.55 10.76
N VAL A 24 3.96 6.79 10.58
CA VAL A 24 4.01 7.47 9.27
C VAL A 24 5.25 8.36 9.19
N SER A 25 5.80 8.55 7.98
CA SER A 25 6.85 9.54 7.77
C SER A 25 6.23 10.94 7.70
N GLU A 26 6.77 11.89 8.47
CA GLU A 26 6.33 13.29 8.48
C GLU A 26 6.66 14.04 7.18
N SER A 27 7.59 13.51 6.38
CA SER A 27 7.98 14.12 5.10
C SER A 27 6.91 14.02 4.00
N ASP A 28 5.87 13.20 4.19
CA ASP A 28 4.77 13.04 3.26
C ASP A 28 3.45 13.48 3.89
N SER A 29 3.08 14.74 3.64
CA SER A 29 1.86 15.35 4.18
C SER A 29 0.58 14.62 3.77
N PHE A 30 0.56 13.98 2.59
CA PHE A 30 -0.59 13.20 2.14
C PHE A 30 -0.78 11.96 3.02
N LYS A 31 0.29 11.20 3.29
CA LYS A 31 0.23 10.04 4.20
C LYS A 31 -0.11 10.44 5.63
N VAL A 32 0.44 11.56 6.12
CA VAL A 32 0.07 12.10 7.43
C VAL A 32 -1.43 12.40 7.50
N SER A 33 -1.99 13.06 6.46
CA SER A 33 -3.42 13.33 6.40
C SER A 33 -4.29 12.06 6.38
N ILE A 34 -3.84 11.00 5.69
CA ILE A 34 -4.50 9.68 5.72
C ILE A 34 -4.43 9.08 7.12
N ALA A 35 -3.26 9.11 7.79
CA ALA A 35 -3.11 8.60 9.15
C ALA A 35 -4.05 9.30 10.12
N ASP A 36 -4.14 10.63 10.04
CA ASP A 36 -5.03 11.43 10.87
C ASP A 36 -6.51 11.14 10.59
N TYR A 37 -6.85 10.93 9.31
CA TYR A 37 -8.22 10.54 8.94
C TYR A 37 -8.57 9.17 9.52
N LEU A 38 -7.71 8.17 9.36
CA LEU A 38 -7.91 6.82 9.91
C LEU A 38 -7.98 6.85 11.44
N SER A 39 -7.10 7.61 12.09
CA SER A 39 -7.11 7.79 13.55
C SER A 39 -8.47 8.30 14.03
N ARG A 40 -9.01 9.35 13.41
CA ARG A 40 -10.30 9.94 13.78
C ARG A 40 -11.49 9.03 13.47
N THR A 41 -11.43 8.31 12.34
CA THR A 41 -12.56 7.51 11.86
C THR A 41 -12.67 6.17 12.59
N LEU A 42 -11.53 5.57 12.92
CA LEU A 42 -11.47 4.26 13.55
C LEU A 42 -11.42 4.31 15.09
N SER A 43 -11.04 5.46 15.67
CA SER A 43 -11.10 5.63 17.12
C SER A 43 -12.54 5.77 17.57
N GLY A 44 -12.88 5.05 18.63
CA GLY A 44 -14.21 5.10 19.25
C GLY A 44 -14.41 3.94 20.21
N GLY A 45 -15.25 4.13 21.23
CA GLY A 45 -15.47 3.11 22.26
C GLY A 45 -14.14 2.69 22.91
N ALA A 46 -13.90 1.39 22.89
CA ALA A 46 -12.72 0.76 23.50
C ALA A 46 -11.42 0.88 22.67
N LEU A 47 -11.46 1.43 21.44
CA LEU A 47 -10.30 1.57 20.56
C LEU A 47 -9.85 3.03 20.45
N THR A 48 -8.58 3.27 20.73
CA THR A 48 -7.91 4.55 20.45
C THR A 48 -6.80 4.33 19.44
N ILE A 49 -6.79 5.10 18.36
CA ILE A 49 -5.71 5.09 17.38
C ILE A 49 -4.94 6.40 17.46
N LYS A 50 -3.62 6.33 17.64
CA LYS A 50 -2.71 7.46 17.69
C LYS A 50 -1.84 7.49 16.43
N VAL A 51 -1.55 8.68 15.93
CA VAL A 51 -0.59 8.89 14.85
C VAL A 51 0.77 9.22 15.44
N ARG A 52 1.80 8.53 14.94
CA ARG A 52 3.20 8.79 15.24
C ARG A 52 3.91 9.15 13.95
N ALA A 53 4.01 10.45 13.69
CA ALA A 53 4.76 10.97 12.55
C ALA A 53 6.23 11.15 12.96
N LEU A 54 7.16 10.63 12.16
CA LEU A 54 8.59 10.67 12.42
C LEU A 54 9.36 11.19 11.21
N PRO A 55 10.52 11.84 11.41
CA PRO A 55 11.50 12.07 10.37
C PRO A 55 11.84 10.77 9.63
N TRP A 56 12.19 10.85 8.34
CA TRP A 56 12.39 9.68 7.49
C TRP A 56 13.32 8.61 8.08
N ASN A 57 14.46 9.00 8.62
CA ASN A 57 15.42 8.04 9.18
C ASN A 57 14.89 7.34 10.43
N ASP A 58 14.18 8.08 11.29
CA ASP A 58 13.58 7.53 12.50
C ASP A 58 12.39 6.62 12.15
N TYR A 59 11.62 7.00 11.11
CA TYR A 59 10.55 6.16 10.56
C TYR A 59 11.11 4.82 10.05
N LEU A 60 12.19 4.84 9.25
CA LEU A 60 12.83 3.60 8.77
C LEU A 60 13.36 2.74 9.91
N THR A 61 14.01 3.36 10.90
CA THR A 61 14.50 2.67 12.09
C THR A 61 13.36 2.02 12.88
N ALA A 62 12.23 2.73 13.03
CA ALA A 62 11.06 2.18 13.70
C ALA A 62 10.44 1.00 12.93
N LEU A 63 10.39 1.07 11.59
CA LEU A 63 9.95 -0.05 10.74
C LEU A 63 10.84 -1.28 10.90
N GLN A 64 12.16 -1.10 10.78
CA GLN A 64 13.14 -2.19 10.90
C GLN A 64 13.11 -2.88 12.26
N ASN A 65 12.80 -2.13 13.32
CA ASN A 65 12.71 -2.65 14.67
C ASN A 65 11.31 -3.17 15.03
N GLY A 66 10.33 -3.16 14.12
CA GLY A 66 8.95 -3.57 14.40
C GLY A 66 8.25 -2.69 15.43
N ASN A 67 8.64 -1.42 15.56
CA ASN A 67 8.17 -0.53 16.62
C ASN A 67 6.91 0.26 16.20
N PHE A 68 5.87 -0.46 15.83
CA PHE A 68 4.56 0.04 15.40
C PHE A 68 3.47 -1.03 15.60
N ASP A 69 2.21 -0.63 15.62
CA ASP A 69 1.07 -1.54 15.48
C ASP A 69 0.59 -1.57 14.02
N LEU A 70 0.54 -0.40 13.38
CA LEU A 70 0.23 -0.19 11.98
C LEU A 70 1.24 0.80 11.40
N TYR A 71 1.51 0.73 10.10
CA TYR A 71 2.29 1.76 9.42
C TYR A 71 1.69 2.11 8.06
N LEU A 72 1.88 3.35 7.63
CA LEU A 72 1.57 3.81 6.29
C LEU A 72 2.84 3.86 5.45
N GLY A 73 2.91 2.98 4.48
CA GLY A 73 3.98 2.91 3.50
C GLY A 73 3.50 3.21 2.09
N GLU A 74 4.44 3.35 1.18
CA GLU A 74 4.22 3.41 -0.26
C GLU A 74 5.22 2.48 -0.92
N VAL A 75 4.75 1.70 -1.89
CA VAL A 75 5.60 0.83 -2.68
C VAL A 75 5.28 1.04 -4.16
N ARG A 76 6.32 1.02 -4.99
CA ARG A 76 6.16 0.91 -6.43
C ARG A 76 6.27 -0.57 -6.78
N LEU A 77 5.17 -1.15 -7.22
CA LEU A 77 5.16 -2.51 -7.72
C LEU A 77 5.81 -2.59 -9.09
N THR A 78 6.36 -3.73 -9.42
CA THR A 78 6.83 -4.12 -10.74
C THR A 78 5.66 -4.29 -11.71
N ALA A 79 5.92 -4.40 -13.01
CA ALA A 79 4.88 -4.49 -14.03
C ALA A 79 4.04 -5.79 -13.93
N ASP A 80 4.61 -6.83 -13.36
CA ASP A 80 4.00 -8.13 -13.07
C ASP A 80 3.22 -8.16 -11.74
N TRP A 81 3.15 -7.01 -11.05
CA TRP A 81 2.47 -6.87 -9.76
C TRP A 81 2.98 -7.82 -8.66
N ASP A 82 4.27 -8.13 -8.69
CA ASP A 82 4.89 -8.95 -7.63
C ASP A 82 4.83 -8.23 -6.26
N ILE A 83 4.00 -8.76 -5.38
CA ILE A 83 3.82 -8.30 -3.99
C ILE A 83 4.61 -9.14 -2.98
N SER A 84 5.40 -10.10 -3.44
CA SER A 84 6.20 -10.99 -2.56
C SER A 84 7.06 -10.23 -1.55
N PRO A 85 7.71 -9.10 -1.90
CA PRO A 85 8.47 -8.36 -0.91
C PRO A 85 7.68 -7.90 0.31
N LEU A 86 6.35 -7.70 0.16
CA LEU A 86 5.46 -7.19 1.20
C LEU A 86 4.86 -8.29 2.08
N VAL A 87 4.49 -9.45 1.48
CA VAL A 87 3.64 -10.45 2.14
C VAL A 87 4.26 -11.84 2.23
N ARG A 88 5.38 -12.11 1.54
CA ARG A 88 6.09 -13.38 1.67
C ARG A 88 6.78 -13.46 3.03
N THR A 89 6.82 -14.65 3.61
CA THR A 89 7.63 -14.93 4.82
C THR A 89 9.07 -14.50 4.59
N GLY A 90 9.56 -13.58 5.42
CA GLY A 90 10.91 -13.01 5.28
C GLY A 90 11.09 -12.04 4.11
N GLY A 91 10.02 -11.57 3.47
CA GLY A 91 10.07 -10.57 2.41
C GLY A 91 10.74 -9.27 2.85
N ALA A 92 11.51 -8.64 1.96
CA ALA A 92 12.36 -7.48 2.29
C ALA A 92 11.59 -6.25 2.82
N LEU A 93 10.31 -6.12 2.49
CA LEU A 93 9.41 -5.05 2.94
C LEU A 93 8.33 -5.54 3.91
N ASN A 94 8.40 -6.79 4.34
CA ASN A 94 7.49 -7.39 5.30
C ASN A 94 7.88 -7.00 6.74
N TYR A 95 7.82 -5.71 7.05
CA TYR A 95 8.20 -5.19 8.36
C TYR A 95 7.30 -5.67 9.50
N GLY A 96 6.07 -6.08 9.20
CA GLY A 96 5.13 -6.64 10.17
C GLY A 96 5.43 -8.08 10.57
N GLY A 97 6.38 -8.75 9.90
CA GLY A 97 6.75 -10.14 10.20
C GLY A 97 5.65 -11.14 9.87
N TYR A 98 4.76 -10.82 8.93
CA TYR A 98 3.75 -11.77 8.46
C TYR A 98 4.41 -13.04 7.94
N ALA A 99 3.96 -14.19 8.41
CA ALA A 99 4.49 -15.49 8.03
C ALA A 99 3.34 -16.49 7.89
N ASP A 100 3.13 -16.97 6.65
CA ASP A 100 2.02 -17.85 6.32
C ASP A 100 2.40 -18.73 5.12
N GLU A 101 2.53 -20.04 5.36
CA GLU A 101 2.96 -21.02 4.37
C GLU A 101 1.96 -21.13 3.20
N GLN A 102 0.67 -20.96 3.46
CA GLN A 102 -0.35 -21.00 2.43
C GLN A 102 -0.26 -19.77 1.54
N CYS A 103 -0.02 -18.59 2.11
CA CYS A 103 0.24 -17.36 1.36
C CYS A 103 1.46 -17.52 0.46
N ASP A 104 2.57 -18.04 0.99
CA ASP A 104 3.80 -18.28 0.24
C ASP A 104 3.57 -19.23 -0.95
N THR A 105 2.80 -20.31 -0.73
CA THR A 105 2.43 -21.26 -1.79
C THR A 105 1.57 -20.62 -2.89
N LEU A 106 0.59 -19.77 -2.51
CA LEU A 106 -0.25 -19.06 -3.47
C LEU A 106 0.53 -18.01 -4.25
N LEU A 107 1.49 -17.33 -3.62
CA LEU A 107 2.42 -16.43 -4.30
C LEU A 107 3.25 -17.16 -5.36
N ASP A 108 3.84 -18.31 -5.00
CA ASP A 108 4.63 -19.10 -5.94
C ASP A 108 3.78 -19.59 -7.12
N THR A 109 2.55 -20.01 -6.87
CA THR A 109 1.61 -20.42 -7.90
C THR A 109 1.25 -19.28 -8.84
N PHE A 110 1.00 -18.09 -8.29
CA PHE A 110 0.71 -16.89 -9.08
C PHE A 110 1.90 -16.50 -9.96
N LEU A 111 3.10 -16.41 -9.39
CA LEU A 111 4.31 -16.00 -10.11
C LEU A 111 4.73 -17.00 -11.21
N GLN A 112 4.38 -18.27 -11.06
CA GLN A 112 4.66 -19.28 -12.08
C GLN A 112 3.69 -19.26 -13.27
N SER A 113 2.42 -18.94 -13.05
CA SER A 113 1.37 -19.03 -14.07
C SER A 113 0.84 -17.68 -14.55
N GLU A 114 0.95 -16.63 -13.74
CA GLU A 114 0.45 -15.25 -14.01
C GLU A 114 -0.99 -15.21 -14.58
N SER A 115 -1.82 -16.21 -14.22
CA SER A 115 -3.18 -16.30 -14.72
C SER A 115 -4.15 -15.49 -13.85
N GLU A 116 -5.27 -15.07 -14.43
CA GLU A 116 -6.33 -14.38 -13.69
C GLU A 116 -6.88 -15.24 -12.54
N GLU A 117 -6.94 -16.55 -12.71
CA GLU A 117 -7.44 -17.48 -11.70
C GLU A 117 -6.52 -17.54 -10.48
N THR A 118 -5.20 -17.66 -10.70
CA THR A 118 -4.21 -17.70 -9.62
C THR A 118 -4.12 -16.36 -8.91
N ALA A 119 -4.18 -15.23 -9.64
CA ALA A 119 -4.26 -13.90 -9.06
C ALA A 119 -5.50 -13.76 -8.18
N ARG A 120 -6.68 -14.15 -8.66
CA ARG A 120 -7.94 -14.08 -7.93
C ARG A 120 -7.92 -14.92 -6.65
N THR A 121 -7.29 -16.09 -6.69
CA THR A 121 -7.15 -16.97 -5.54
C THR A 121 -6.23 -16.36 -4.48
N LEU A 122 -5.07 -15.84 -4.89
CA LEU A 122 -4.13 -15.16 -4.01
C LEU A 122 -4.77 -13.92 -3.35
N TYR A 123 -5.37 -13.04 -4.14
CA TYR A 123 -5.95 -11.80 -3.59
C TYR A 123 -7.14 -12.06 -2.67
N ARG A 124 -7.94 -13.07 -2.93
CA ARG A 124 -9.01 -13.47 -2.00
C ARG A 124 -8.44 -13.96 -0.66
N TYR A 125 -7.34 -14.69 -0.69
CA TYR A 125 -6.66 -15.14 0.52
C TYR A 125 -6.09 -13.95 1.31
N LEU A 126 -5.44 -13.02 0.62
CA LEU A 126 -4.89 -11.80 1.24
C LEU A 126 -5.98 -10.89 1.82
N ASP A 127 -7.15 -10.83 1.19
CA ASP A 127 -8.32 -10.08 1.71
C ASP A 127 -8.82 -10.68 3.04
N GLN A 128 -8.76 -11.99 3.18
CA GLN A 128 -9.17 -12.69 4.41
C GLN A 128 -8.14 -12.61 5.54
N SER A 129 -6.86 -12.76 5.21
CA SER A 129 -5.75 -12.72 6.18
C SER A 129 -5.29 -11.30 6.51
N ALA A 130 -5.60 -10.35 5.63
CA ALA A 130 -5.38 -8.90 5.78
C ALA A 130 -3.97 -8.50 6.28
N PRO A 131 -2.85 -9.06 5.74
CA PRO A 131 -1.51 -8.64 6.14
C PRO A 131 -1.20 -7.20 5.70
N ILE A 132 -1.85 -6.74 4.63
CA ILE A 132 -1.79 -5.38 4.10
C ILE A 132 -3.20 -4.89 3.76
N ALA A 133 -3.43 -3.59 3.87
CA ALA A 133 -4.68 -2.94 3.46
C ALA A 133 -4.36 -1.87 2.40
N PRO A 134 -4.60 -2.13 1.11
CA PRO A 134 -4.44 -1.12 0.07
C PRO A 134 -5.42 0.05 0.30
N ILE A 135 -4.90 1.28 0.37
CA ILE A 135 -5.72 2.46 0.64
C ILE A 135 -5.97 3.26 -0.64
N ALA A 136 -4.92 3.47 -1.43
CA ALA A 136 -5.00 4.25 -2.66
C ALA A 136 -3.88 3.87 -3.64
N PHE A 137 -4.16 4.09 -4.91
CA PHE A 137 -3.13 4.05 -5.96
C PHE A 137 -2.83 5.48 -6.40
N ARG A 138 -1.54 5.82 -6.46
CA ARG A 138 -1.10 7.10 -6.98
C ARG A 138 -1.02 7.01 -8.51
N THR A 139 -1.72 7.89 -9.19
CA THR A 139 -1.58 8.07 -10.64
C THR A 139 -0.58 9.18 -10.93
N SER A 140 0.22 8.99 -11.97
CA SER A 140 1.09 10.04 -12.52
C SER A 140 0.55 10.47 -13.88
N SER A 141 0.63 11.76 -14.18
CA SER A 141 0.21 12.30 -15.47
C SER A 141 1.40 12.87 -16.19
N VAL A 142 1.46 12.67 -17.51
CA VAL A 142 2.38 13.37 -18.41
C VAL A 142 1.59 14.50 -19.04
N LEU A 143 2.05 15.72 -18.83
CA LEU A 143 1.43 16.91 -19.38
C LEU A 143 2.33 17.50 -20.47
N THR A 144 1.73 17.82 -21.61
CA THR A 144 2.37 18.54 -22.71
C THR A 144 1.49 19.71 -23.13
N PRO A 145 2.04 20.77 -23.73
CA PRO A 145 1.23 21.79 -24.37
C PRO A 145 0.25 21.15 -25.36
N SER A 146 -0.98 21.64 -25.38
CA SER A 146 -2.02 21.14 -26.28
C SER A 146 -1.59 21.20 -27.74
N GLY A 147 -1.73 20.09 -28.46
CA GLY A 147 -1.39 20.02 -29.90
C GLY A 147 0.10 19.93 -30.20
N LEU A 148 0.99 19.93 -29.18
CA LEU A 148 2.43 19.85 -29.43
C LEU A 148 2.90 18.41 -29.69
N ILE A 149 2.35 17.45 -28.99
CA ILE A 149 2.74 16.04 -29.12
C ILE A 149 1.49 15.17 -29.18
N ASP A 150 1.42 14.33 -30.21
CA ASP A 150 0.43 13.25 -30.32
C ASP A 150 1.07 11.87 -30.13
N GLY A 151 0.24 10.87 -29.87
CA GLY A 151 0.68 9.47 -29.71
C GLY A 151 1.31 9.14 -28.35
N LEU A 152 1.07 9.98 -27.32
CA LEU A 152 1.53 9.73 -25.95
C LEU A 152 0.83 8.51 -25.35
N THR A 153 1.61 7.50 -24.99
CA THR A 153 1.15 6.27 -24.34
C THR A 153 1.99 5.96 -23.09
N PRO A 154 2.06 6.91 -22.13
CA PRO A 154 2.89 6.71 -20.94
C PRO A 154 2.40 5.51 -20.12
N THR A 155 3.34 4.81 -19.49
CA THR A 155 3.05 3.74 -18.54
C THR A 155 3.46 4.16 -17.12
N ALA A 156 3.03 3.41 -16.11
CA ALA A 156 3.42 3.67 -14.73
C ALA A 156 4.94 3.57 -14.50
N SER A 157 5.65 2.78 -15.32
CA SER A 157 7.10 2.57 -15.23
C SER A 157 7.92 3.52 -16.11
N SER A 158 7.33 4.05 -17.19
CA SER A 158 8.04 4.93 -18.12
C SER A 158 7.13 6.02 -18.70
N PRO A 159 7.40 7.30 -18.43
CA PRO A 159 6.69 8.41 -19.07
C PRO A 159 7.00 8.50 -20.58
N PHE A 160 8.10 7.91 -21.02
CA PHE A 160 8.58 7.94 -22.41
C PHE A 160 8.25 6.65 -23.19
N TYR A 161 7.39 5.81 -22.65
CA TYR A 161 6.99 4.60 -23.36
C TYR A 161 6.35 4.97 -24.70
N GLY A 162 6.75 4.25 -25.76
CA GLY A 162 6.26 4.52 -27.11
C GLY A 162 6.84 5.79 -27.76
N LEU A 163 7.94 6.37 -27.27
CA LEU A 163 8.58 7.59 -27.79
C LEU A 163 8.79 7.55 -29.31
N ALA A 164 9.09 6.39 -29.88
CA ALA A 164 9.28 6.22 -31.33
C ALA A 164 8.00 6.48 -32.15
N ASN A 165 6.83 6.45 -31.51
CA ASN A 165 5.52 6.67 -32.13
C ASN A 165 4.98 8.08 -31.88
N TRP A 166 5.73 8.94 -31.18
CA TRP A 166 5.29 10.31 -30.93
C TRP A 166 5.41 11.17 -32.19
N ALA A 167 4.38 11.93 -32.44
CA ALA A 167 4.40 12.98 -33.48
C ALA A 167 4.51 14.33 -32.79
N VAL A 168 5.58 15.08 -33.10
CA VAL A 168 5.80 16.43 -32.57
C VAL A 168 5.36 17.44 -33.62
N HIS A 169 4.44 18.32 -33.26
CA HIS A 169 3.93 19.38 -34.09
C HIS A 169 4.60 20.70 -33.69
N PHE A 170 5.32 21.27 -34.61
CA PHE A 170 5.90 22.61 -34.44
C PHE A 170 4.92 23.61 -35.03
N ASP A 171 4.45 24.55 -34.21
CA ASP A 171 3.74 25.73 -34.78
C ASP A 171 4.66 26.40 -35.76
N LYS A 172 4.22 26.44 -37.01
CA LYS A 172 4.83 27.38 -38.01
C LYS A 172 4.30 28.75 -37.62
N GLY A 173 5.11 29.50 -36.83
CA GLY A 173 4.85 30.90 -36.54
C GLY A 173 4.68 31.76 -37.79
#